data_38ea191ea6f20f99cc9089db3377aa0e
#
_entry.id   38ea191ea6f20f99cc9089db3377aa0e
#
_cell.length_a   1.000
_cell.length_b   1.000
_cell.length_c   1.000
_cell.angle_alpha   90.00
_cell.angle_beta   90.00
_cell.angle_gamma   90.00
#
_symmetry.space_group_name_H-M   'P 1'
#
loop_
_entity.id
_entity.type
_entity.pdbx_description
1 polymer ?
#
loop_
_entity_poly.entity_id
_entity_poly.type
_entity_poly.pdbx_seq_one_letter_code
_entity_poly.pdbx_strand_id
1 'polypeptide(L)'
;GLIYTGIKAKMEDDEFLMLVIRSSKGRKEGLVLANQVGIIDADYYENIDNDGHIIVAIRNVSESDKKICKGDRICQGIFMKYLTVSDEVSIEKKRLGGFGSTNKL
;
A
#
# COMPACT_ATOMS: atom_id res chain seq x y z
N GLY A 1 7.20 9.95 -10.78
CA GLY A 1 6.26 9.72 -11.86
C GLY A 1 5.23 8.66 -11.53
N LEU A 2 4.29 8.51 -12.41
CA LEU A 2 3.22 7.54 -12.26
C LEU A 2 3.44 6.36 -13.18
N ILE A 3 3.20 5.16 -12.66
CA ILE A 3 3.30 3.95 -13.44
C ILE A 3 1.95 3.27 -13.44
N TYR A 4 1.41 3.06 -14.63
CA TYR A 4 0.13 2.40 -14.81
C TYR A 4 0.40 0.92 -14.97
N THR A 5 0.02 0.14 -13.97
CA THR A 5 0.43 -1.27 -13.90
C THR A 5 -0.35 -2.19 -14.83
N GLY A 6 -1.53 -1.79 -15.25
CA GLY A 6 -2.41 -2.66 -16.02
C GLY A 6 -3.07 -3.75 -15.19
N ILE A 7 -3.06 -3.59 -13.87
CA ILE A 7 -3.53 -4.62 -12.94
C ILE A 7 -4.64 -4.05 -12.07
N LYS A 8 -5.62 -4.88 -11.75
CA LYS A 8 -6.60 -4.58 -10.72
C LYS A 8 -6.70 -5.80 -9.81
N ALA A 9 -7.13 -5.60 -8.57
CA ALA A 9 -7.12 -6.67 -7.58
C ALA A 9 -8.50 -6.82 -6.94
N LYS A 10 -9.02 -8.04 -6.98
CA LYS A 10 -10.28 -8.38 -6.33
C LYS A 10 -9.99 -9.02 -4.98
N MET A 11 -10.72 -8.65 -3.96
CA MET A 11 -10.51 -9.19 -2.63
C MET A 11 -11.80 -9.14 -1.83
N GLU A 12 -11.79 -9.78 -0.66
CA GLU A 12 -12.94 -9.78 0.23
C GLU A 12 -13.10 -8.43 0.91
N ASP A 13 -14.29 -8.14 1.42
CA ASP A 13 -14.59 -6.84 1.99
C ASP A 13 -13.76 -6.49 3.23
N ASP A 14 -13.23 -7.49 3.91
CA ASP A 14 -12.40 -7.27 5.09
C ASP A 14 -10.91 -7.33 4.78
N GLU A 15 -10.56 -7.19 3.52
CA GLU A 15 -9.16 -7.26 3.09
C GLU A 15 -8.73 -5.97 2.42
N PHE A 16 -7.45 -5.74 2.42
CA PHE A 16 -6.84 -4.68 1.61
C PHE A 16 -5.54 -5.20 1.03
N LEU A 17 -5.09 -4.56 -0.03
CA LEU A 17 -3.82 -4.89 -0.66
C LEU A 17 -2.83 -3.81 -0.31
N MET A 18 -1.73 -4.20 0.33
CA MET A 18 -0.66 -3.28 0.66
C MET A 18 0.44 -3.40 -0.39
N LEU A 19 0.84 -2.28 -0.95
CA LEU A 19 1.90 -2.21 -1.94
C LEU A 19 3.16 -1.66 -1.30
N VAL A 20 4.27 -2.36 -1.48
CA VAL A 20 5.57 -1.90 -1.00
C VAL A 20 6.58 -2.00 -2.13
N ILE A 21 7.56 -1.11 -2.13
CA ILE A 21 8.60 -1.13 -3.15
C ILE A 21 9.44 -2.41 -2.98
N ARG A 22 9.89 -2.98 -4.06
CA ARG A 22 10.79 -4.13 -3.97
C ARG A 22 12.14 -3.66 -3.40
N SER A 23 12.76 -4.51 -2.58
CA SER A 23 13.98 -4.12 -1.90
C SER A 23 15.10 -3.76 -2.88
N SER A 24 15.19 -4.44 -4.01
CA SER A 24 16.22 -4.10 -4.99
C SER A 24 15.99 -2.72 -5.60
N LYS A 25 14.73 -2.36 -5.82
CA LYS A 25 14.43 -1.03 -6.37
C LYS A 25 14.66 0.06 -5.34
N GLY A 26 14.25 -0.18 -4.11
CA GLY A 26 14.40 0.82 -3.06
C GLY A 26 15.83 0.93 -2.59
N ARG A 27 16.42 -0.20 -2.23
CA ARG A 27 17.72 -0.20 -1.60
C ARG A 27 18.85 0.06 -2.58
N LYS A 28 18.80 -0.55 -3.77
CA LYS A 28 19.89 -0.43 -4.73
C LYS A 28 19.73 0.72 -5.69
N GLU A 29 18.51 1.02 -6.08
CA GLU A 29 18.28 2.01 -7.12
C GLU A 29 17.75 3.34 -6.58
N GLY A 30 17.36 3.40 -5.31
CA GLY A 30 16.89 4.64 -4.74
C GLY A 30 15.51 5.05 -5.23
N LEU A 31 14.66 4.08 -5.52
CA LEU A 31 13.28 4.35 -5.91
C LEU A 31 12.38 4.03 -4.74
N VAL A 32 11.46 4.91 -4.44
CA VAL A 32 10.52 4.71 -3.34
C VAL A 32 9.11 5.03 -3.83
N LEU A 33 8.12 4.49 -3.10
CA LEU A 33 6.75 4.91 -3.38
C LEU A 33 6.56 6.31 -2.80
N ALA A 34 5.91 7.17 -3.56
CA ALA A 34 5.73 8.56 -3.12
C ALA A 34 4.96 8.65 -1.82
N ASN A 35 4.05 7.71 -1.57
CA ASN A 35 3.27 7.65 -0.35
C ASN A 35 3.78 6.59 0.62
N GLN A 36 5.01 6.13 0.45
CA GLN A 36 5.71 5.14 1.27
C GLN A 36 5.12 3.75 1.13
N VAL A 37 3.86 3.56 1.43
CA VAL A 37 3.14 2.32 1.14
C VAL A 37 1.86 2.67 0.42
N GLY A 38 1.40 1.79 -0.45
CA GLY A 38 0.13 1.97 -1.11
C GLY A 38 -0.91 1.09 -0.45
N ILE A 39 -2.11 1.61 -0.25
CA ILE A 39 -3.22 0.84 0.30
C ILE A 39 -4.33 0.83 -0.73
N ILE A 40 -4.71 -0.36 -1.15
CA ILE A 40 -5.80 -0.55 -2.10
C ILE A 40 -6.94 -1.23 -1.34
N ASP A 41 -8.03 -0.51 -1.17
CA ASP A 41 -9.19 -1.05 -0.46
C ASP A 41 -10.00 -1.99 -1.35
N ALA A 42 -10.80 -2.84 -0.70
CA ALA A 42 -11.61 -3.80 -1.43
C ALA A 42 -12.55 -3.14 -2.44
N ASP A 43 -13.10 -1.99 -2.09
CA ASP A 43 -14.06 -1.32 -2.95
C ASP A 43 -13.40 -0.53 -4.10
N TYR A 44 -12.09 -0.53 -4.16
CA TYR A 44 -11.39 0.10 -5.27
C TYR A 44 -11.56 -0.71 -6.56
N TYR A 45 -11.74 -2.01 -6.43
CA TYR A 45 -11.87 -2.92 -7.57
C TYR A 45 -13.06 -2.52 -8.42
N GLU A 46 -12.76 -2.28 -9.69
CA GLU A 46 -13.78 -1.93 -10.69
C GLU A 46 -14.63 -0.72 -10.31
N ASN A 47 -14.02 0.25 -9.64
CA ASN A 47 -14.74 1.47 -9.31
C ASN A 47 -15.07 2.26 -10.57
N ILE A 48 -16.00 3.19 -10.44
CA ILE A 48 -16.55 3.89 -11.59
C ILE A 48 -15.55 4.83 -12.26
N ASP A 49 -14.54 5.27 -11.54
CA ASP A 49 -13.61 6.27 -12.08
C ASP A 49 -12.53 5.67 -12.96
N ASN A 50 -11.92 4.55 -12.54
CA ASN A 50 -10.81 3.99 -13.28
C ASN A 50 -10.78 2.47 -13.30
N ASP A 51 -11.93 1.83 -13.02
CA ASP A 51 -12.06 0.37 -13.09
C ASP A 51 -11.12 -0.36 -12.13
N GLY A 52 -10.63 0.32 -11.11
CA GLY A 52 -9.72 -0.29 -10.15
C GLY A 52 -8.28 -0.38 -10.62
N HIS A 53 -7.94 0.37 -11.64
CA HIS A 53 -6.58 0.33 -12.18
C HIS A 53 -5.57 0.76 -11.11
N ILE A 54 -4.63 -0.12 -10.80
CA ILE A 54 -3.60 0.18 -9.81
C ILE A 54 -2.51 1.02 -10.46
N ILE A 55 -2.32 2.21 -9.91
CA ILE A 55 -1.35 3.16 -10.40
C ILE A 55 -0.35 3.38 -9.28
N VAL A 56 0.93 3.27 -9.60
CA VAL A 56 1.99 3.38 -8.60
C VAL A 56 2.73 4.68 -8.79
N ALA A 57 2.81 5.48 -7.73
CA ALA A 57 3.55 6.73 -7.76
C ALA A 57 4.96 6.48 -7.23
N ILE A 58 5.96 6.75 -8.05
CA ILE A 58 7.36 6.46 -7.73
C ILE A 58 8.12 7.77 -7.62
N ARG A 59 9.00 7.84 -6.64
CA ARG A 59 9.92 8.95 -6.48
C ARG A 59 11.34 8.42 -6.54
N ASN A 60 12.19 9.10 -7.29
CA ASN A 60 13.60 8.77 -7.40
C ASN A 60 14.38 9.64 -6.41
N VAL A 61 14.90 9.02 -5.36
CA VAL A 61 15.67 9.75 -4.35
C VAL A 61 17.17 9.51 -4.51
N SER A 62 17.57 8.89 -5.61
CA SER A 62 18.99 8.71 -5.91
C SER A 62 19.53 9.95 -6.61
N GLU A 63 20.82 9.96 -6.87
CA GLU A 63 21.46 11.10 -7.51
C GLU A 63 21.55 10.99 -9.01
N SER A 64 21.04 9.92 -9.59
CA SER A 64 21.11 9.72 -11.03
C SER A 64 19.76 9.29 -11.56
N ASP A 65 19.56 9.48 -12.85
CA ASP A 65 18.33 9.07 -13.50
C ASP A 65 18.20 7.55 -13.48
N LYS A 66 16.99 7.07 -13.33
CA LYS A 66 16.70 5.65 -13.35
C LYS A 66 15.66 5.37 -14.41
N LYS A 67 15.81 4.26 -15.09
CA LYS A 67 14.88 3.86 -16.13
C LYS A 67 14.06 2.67 -15.65
N ILE A 68 12.76 2.77 -15.81
CA ILE A 68 11.85 1.66 -15.53
C ILE A 68 11.26 1.23 -16.85
N CYS A 69 11.45 -0.04 -17.19
CA CYS A 69 11.01 -0.58 -18.47
C CYS A 69 9.78 -1.46 -18.26
N LYS A 70 9.01 -1.60 -19.33
CA LYS A 70 7.87 -2.50 -19.30
C LYS A 70 8.33 -3.89 -18.88
N GLY A 71 7.61 -4.50 -17.97
CA GLY A 71 7.95 -5.81 -17.46
C GLY A 71 8.83 -5.80 -16.22
N ASP A 72 9.35 -4.65 -15.83
CA ASP A 72 10.15 -4.56 -14.62
C ASP A 72 9.30 -4.83 -13.39
N ARG A 73 9.89 -5.51 -12.41
CA ARG A 73 9.25 -5.75 -11.13
C ARG A 73 9.61 -4.59 -10.21
N ILE A 74 8.63 -3.76 -9.87
CA ILE A 74 8.90 -2.55 -9.11
C ILE A 74 8.40 -2.61 -7.67
N CYS A 75 7.30 -3.26 -7.42
CA CYS A 75 6.76 -3.38 -6.08
C CYS A 75 6.11 -4.74 -5.89
N GLN A 76 5.76 -5.03 -4.65
CA GLN A 76 5.04 -6.25 -4.34
C GLN A 76 3.77 -5.90 -3.59
N GLY A 77 2.75 -6.74 -3.76
CA GLY A 77 1.48 -6.56 -3.10
C GLY A 77 1.26 -7.66 -2.09
N ILE A 78 0.74 -7.30 -0.94
CA ILE A 78 0.46 -8.23 0.15
C ILE A 78 -0.98 -8.05 0.55
N PHE A 79 -1.79 -9.11 0.43
CA PHE A 79 -3.17 -9.06 0.89
C PHE A 79 -3.20 -9.21 2.40
N MET A 80 -3.94 -8.36 3.05
CA MET A 80 -4.05 -8.37 4.51
C MET A 80 -5.49 -8.20 4.92
N LYS A 81 -5.81 -8.69 6.11
CA LYS A 81 -7.13 -8.48 6.70
C LYS A 81 -7.02 -7.47 7.80
N TYR A 82 -8.11 -6.70 8.00
CA TYR A 82 -8.16 -5.84 9.15
C TYR A 82 -9.24 -6.30 10.11
N LEU A 83 -9.11 -5.82 11.35
CA LEU A 83 -10.03 -6.21 12.40
C LEU A 83 -11.36 -5.50 12.20
N THR A 84 -12.42 -6.15 12.65
CA THR A 84 -13.72 -5.54 12.61
C THR A 84 -13.88 -4.59 13.80
N VAL A 85 -14.93 -3.80 13.76
CA VAL A 85 -15.20 -2.88 14.85
C VAL A 85 -15.36 -3.62 16.16
N SER A 86 -16.01 -4.79 16.14
CA SER A 86 -16.19 -5.58 17.37
C SER A 86 -14.85 -5.98 17.97
N ASP A 87 -13.92 -6.41 17.13
CA ASP A 87 -12.61 -6.81 17.61
C ASP A 87 -11.86 -5.61 18.15
N GLU A 88 -11.99 -4.46 17.51
CA GLU A 88 -11.32 -3.26 17.95
C GLU A 88 -11.83 -2.80 19.30
N VAL A 89 -13.10 -2.90 19.55
CA VAL A 89 -13.67 -2.53 20.84
C VAL A 89 -13.09 -3.40 21.93
N SER A 90 -12.97 -4.70 21.69
CA SER A 90 -12.38 -5.60 22.67
C SER A 90 -10.94 -5.25 22.96
N ILE A 91 -10.20 -4.91 21.93
CA ILE A 91 -8.81 -4.55 22.08
C ILE A 91 -8.68 -3.25 22.89
N GLU A 92 -9.51 -2.29 22.61
CA GLU A 92 -9.49 -1.03 23.32
C GLU A 92 -9.74 -1.21 24.80
N LYS A 93 -10.66 -2.10 25.15
CA LYS A 93 -10.91 -2.37 26.54
C LYS A 93 -9.67 -2.91 27.23
N LYS A 94 -8.96 -3.79 26.56
CA LYS A 94 -7.76 -4.36 27.13
C LYS A 94 -6.66 -3.33 27.30
N ARG A 95 -6.68 -2.32 26.46
CA ARG A 95 -5.64 -1.31 26.51
C ARG A 95 -6.03 -0.11 27.33
N LEU A 96 -7.12 -0.22 28.00
CA LEU A 96 -7.60 0.88 28.78
C LEU A 96 -6.53 1.38 29.72
N GLY A 97 -6.29 2.62 29.67
CA GLY A 97 -5.28 3.23 30.50
C GLY A 97 -3.90 3.02 30.01
N GLY A 98 -3.75 2.24 28.97
CA GLY A 98 -2.42 1.98 28.49
C GLY A 98 -2.12 2.88 27.36
N PHE A 99 -2.10 2.29 26.26
CA PHE A 99 -1.63 2.93 25.11
C PHE A 99 -2.42 4.13 24.69
N GLY A 100 -3.55 4.30 25.27
CA GLY A 100 -4.27 5.49 24.99
C GLY A 100 -3.39 6.69 25.06
N SER A 101 -2.47 6.64 25.96
CA SER A 101 -1.56 7.72 26.06
C SER A 101 -0.62 7.79 24.88
N THR A 102 -0.36 6.69 24.27
CA THR A 102 0.58 6.72 23.19
C THR A 102 -0.05 7.08 21.90
N ASN A 103 -1.31 6.98 21.82
CA ASN A 103 -1.92 7.35 20.58
C ASN A 103 -1.90 8.83 20.42
N LYS A 104 -1.33 9.52 21.32
CA LYS A 104 -1.08 10.91 21.10
C LYS A 104 -0.03 11.10 20.10
N LEU A 105 0.42 10.06 19.65
CA LEU A 105 1.40 10.13 18.63
C LEU A 105 1.00 11.01 17.50
#